data_d3f9abf8cc0e939335ef6bb6273a0c93
#
_entry.id   d3f9abf8cc0e939335ef6bb6273a0c93
#
_cell.length_a   1.000
_cell.length_b   1.000
_cell.length_c   1.000
_cell.angle_alpha   90.00
_cell.angle_beta   90.00
_cell.angle_gamma   90.00
#
_symmetry.space_group_name_H-M   'P 1'
#
loop_
_entity.id
_entity.type
_entity.pdbx_description
1 polymer ?
#
loop_
_entity_poly.entity_id
_entity_poly.type
_entity_poly.pdbx_seq_one_letter_code
_entity_poly.pdbx_strand_id
1 'polypeptide(L)'
;MNKLKALWLLLVAFIAVPVMAQQMPQLPVDKAVRIGKLPNGLTYYIRHNNLPENRANFYIAQKVGSVQEEESQRGLAHFLEHMCFNGTDNFPDDKLIKFCERIGVKFGQNLNAYTSTDETVYNIDDVPVTDSNVDSCLLILHDWADGLTLDPKEIDKERGVIHEEWRMRSSASSRIFERNLPALYPNSRYGHRFPIGLMSVVDNFKPAELRAYYEKWYRPDLQGIIIVGDIDVDKVEAKIKALFSPIKMPENAAAYEHYPVPDTNQPIYIIDKDKEQSQAVIEILFKHDHLVPDEYKNTPAYLTVKYFETLASSAINARLDEASQKPDCPFITAQASDGNYIIAKTKDAYTIYILPKPGKDKEALEAVMTEVKRAGEFGFTATEINRASEEFLSGIETIYNNREKQQNSFYVPQYVRHFLENDPIPSVEDEYNTYKMLAQQMGQMQMTAPAASDLFKELTARTDTNFVCLAMYPDKEGVTVPTADQFKQAIAAAKAAKVEAYVDNVKNEPLVPVLPKKGKIAKETQTDFGYTCWTLPNGARVFYKKTDYNDSEVQFAATSFGGNNSIITKDRINTKLLPTVMNSTGVGNFTSTELQKKLAGKQVS
;
A
#
# COMPACT_ATOMS: atom_id res chain seq x y z
N MET A 1 -5.80 -24.29 -11.03
CA MET A 1 -6.87 -23.60 -11.77
C MET A 1 -8.28 -24.09 -11.43
N ASN A 2 -8.57 -25.39 -11.40
CA ASN A 2 -9.93 -25.87 -11.10
C ASN A 2 -10.36 -25.76 -9.63
N LYS A 3 -9.44 -25.78 -8.67
CA LYS A 3 -9.76 -25.69 -7.23
C LYS A 3 -10.01 -24.26 -6.76
N LEU A 4 -9.24 -23.29 -7.27
CA LEU A 4 -9.50 -21.86 -7.00
C LEU A 4 -10.87 -21.45 -7.58
N LYS A 5 -11.20 -21.92 -8.80
CA LYS A 5 -12.54 -21.74 -9.36
C LYS A 5 -13.63 -22.45 -8.53
N ALA A 6 -13.33 -23.58 -7.91
CA ALA A 6 -14.27 -24.29 -7.04
C ALA A 6 -14.40 -23.59 -5.67
N LEU A 7 -13.31 -23.07 -5.08
CA LEU A 7 -13.34 -22.23 -3.88
C LEU A 7 -14.10 -20.93 -4.16
N TRP A 8 -13.85 -20.34 -5.34
CA TRP A 8 -14.56 -19.17 -5.84
C TRP A 8 -16.06 -19.42 -6.00
N LEU A 9 -16.43 -20.54 -6.63
CA LEU A 9 -17.82 -20.95 -6.78
C LEU A 9 -18.48 -21.28 -5.43
N LEU A 10 -17.75 -21.84 -4.46
CA LEU A 10 -18.23 -22.06 -3.10
C LEU A 10 -18.40 -20.73 -2.35
N LEU A 11 -17.43 -19.84 -2.37
CA LEU A 11 -17.54 -18.50 -1.76
C LEU A 11 -18.68 -17.68 -2.38
N VAL A 12 -18.84 -17.75 -3.70
CA VAL A 12 -19.93 -17.09 -4.43
C VAL A 12 -21.27 -17.78 -4.20
N ALA A 13 -21.32 -19.11 -4.11
CA ALA A 13 -22.54 -19.85 -3.84
C ALA A 13 -23.08 -19.66 -2.40
N PHE A 14 -22.19 -19.35 -1.44
CA PHE A 14 -22.58 -19.05 -0.06
C PHE A 14 -23.11 -17.63 0.12
N ILE A 15 -22.76 -16.68 -0.75
CA ILE A 15 -23.33 -15.33 -0.76
C ILE A 15 -24.64 -15.30 -1.57
N ALA A 16 -24.83 -16.25 -2.49
CA ALA A 16 -26.04 -16.40 -3.26
C ALA A 16 -27.06 -17.28 -2.51
N VAL A 17 -28.00 -16.66 -1.82
CA VAL A 17 -29.33 -17.25 -1.59
C VAL A 17 -29.84 -17.77 -2.95
N PRO A 18 -30.55 -18.91 -3.04
CA PRO A 18 -30.81 -19.59 -4.30
C PRO A 18 -31.66 -18.74 -5.23
N VAL A 19 -31.00 -18.02 -6.11
CA VAL A 19 -31.62 -17.32 -7.24
C VAL A 19 -31.01 -17.89 -8.50
N MET A 20 -31.80 -18.66 -9.21
CA MET A 20 -31.49 -19.15 -10.54
C MET A 20 -31.00 -18.00 -11.43
N ALA A 21 -29.85 -18.15 -12.06
CA ALA A 21 -29.36 -17.39 -13.22
C ALA A 21 -29.45 -15.84 -13.16
N GLN A 22 -29.39 -15.23 -11.99
CA GLN A 22 -29.25 -13.77 -11.88
C GLN A 22 -27.78 -13.39 -11.81
N GLN A 23 -27.44 -12.30 -12.52
CA GLN A 23 -26.12 -11.66 -12.42
C GLN A 23 -25.82 -11.36 -10.95
N MET A 24 -24.58 -11.58 -10.50
CA MET A 24 -24.18 -11.23 -9.14
C MET A 24 -24.51 -9.76 -8.88
N PRO A 25 -25.02 -9.43 -7.68
CA PRO A 25 -25.29 -8.04 -7.33
C PRO A 25 -23.99 -7.24 -7.44
N GLN A 26 -24.09 -6.04 -8.00
CA GLN A 26 -22.97 -5.12 -8.04
C GLN A 26 -22.83 -4.41 -6.69
N LEU A 27 -21.60 -4.10 -6.28
CA LEU A 27 -21.36 -3.18 -5.19
C LEU A 27 -21.87 -1.79 -5.60
N PRO A 28 -22.60 -1.09 -4.73
CA PRO A 28 -23.02 0.26 -5.04
C PRO A 28 -21.80 1.18 -5.12
N VAL A 29 -21.77 2.03 -6.14
CA VAL A 29 -20.81 3.14 -6.20
C VAL A 29 -21.23 4.22 -5.20
N ASP A 30 -20.27 4.79 -4.48
CA ASP A 30 -20.53 5.91 -3.56
C ASP A 30 -21.26 7.07 -4.28
N LYS A 31 -22.45 7.41 -3.82
CA LYS A 31 -23.28 8.48 -4.42
C LYS A 31 -22.69 9.88 -4.23
N ALA A 32 -21.74 10.03 -3.31
CA ALA A 32 -21.08 11.31 -3.06
C ALA A 32 -20.01 11.65 -4.11
N VAL A 33 -19.56 10.70 -4.92
CA VAL A 33 -18.69 10.94 -6.05
C VAL A 33 -19.50 11.03 -7.34
N ARG A 34 -19.28 12.10 -8.11
CA ARG A 34 -19.78 12.24 -9.46
C ARG A 34 -18.74 11.71 -10.45
N ILE A 35 -19.09 10.66 -11.15
CA ILE A 35 -18.25 10.05 -12.19
C ILE A 35 -18.87 10.38 -13.53
N GLY A 36 -18.04 10.78 -14.49
CA GLY A 36 -18.48 11.01 -15.86
C GLY A 36 -17.40 10.65 -16.87
N LYS A 37 -17.82 10.48 -18.13
CA LYS A 37 -16.94 10.23 -19.26
C LYS A 37 -17.27 11.22 -20.35
N LEU A 38 -16.26 11.94 -20.84
CA LEU A 38 -16.41 12.89 -21.94
C LEU A 38 -16.52 12.14 -23.29
N PRO A 39 -17.08 12.79 -24.33
CA PRO A 39 -17.20 12.18 -25.66
C PRO A 39 -15.86 11.72 -26.28
N ASN A 40 -14.75 12.36 -25.90
CA ASN A 40 -13.41 11.98 -26.32
C ASN A 40 -12.79 10.83 -25.51
N GLY A 41 -13.51 10.30 -24.50
CA GLY A 41 -13.07 9.16 -23.73
C GLY A 41 -12.48 9.49 -22.34
N LEU A 42 -12.16 10.75 -22.05
CA LEU A 42 -11.61 11.17 -20.76
C LEU A 42 -12.64 10.91 -19.64
N THR A 43 -12.16 10.33 -18.54
CA THR A 43 -12.98 10.03 -17.36
C THR A 43 -12.72 11.08 -16.28
N TYR A 44 -13.73 11.45 -15.51
CA TYR A 44 -13.56 12.36 -14.38
C TYR A 44 -14.31 11.88 -13.14
N TYR A 45 -13.76 12.25 -11.97
CA TYR A 45 -14.28 11.99 -10.64
C TYR A 45 -14.31 13.31 -9.89
N ILE A 46 -15.45 13.70 -9.35
CA ILE A 46 -15.61 14.92 -8.58
C ILE A 46 -16.34 14.59 -7.28
N ARG A 47 -15.74 14.95 -6.15
CA ARG A 47 -16.35 14.78 -4.84
C ARG A 47 -16.28 16.07 -4.04
N HIS A 48 -17.43 16.54 -3.54
CA HIS A 48 -17.44 17.53 -2.49
C HIS A 48 -17.01 16.88 -1.17
N ASN A 49 -16.03 17.48 -0.50
CA ASN A 49 -15.58 17.13 0.85
C ASN A 49 -15.02 18.38 1.52
N ASN A 50 -15.54 18.73 2.69
CA ASN A 50 -15.20 19.96 3.39
C ASN A 50 -14.05 19.82 4.41
N LEU A 51 -13.26 18.76 4.32
CA LEU A 51 -12.12 18.52 5.21
C LEU A 51 -10.84 18.27 4.40
N PRO A 52 -9.87 19.19 4.50
CA PRO A 52 -9.91 20.49 5.21
C PRO A 52 -10.85 21.52 4.54
N GLU A 53 -11.45 22.40 5.34
CA GLU A 53 -12.31 23.49 4.82
C GLU A 53 -11.55 24.40 3.85
N ASN A 54 -12.21 24.84 2.79
CA ASN A 54 -11.65 25.71 1.75
C ASN A 54 -10.39 25.13 1.08
N ARG A 55 -10.26 23.81 0.99
CA ARG A 55 -9.16 23.10 0.34
C ARG A 55 -9.65 22.07 -0.66
N ALA A 56 -8.88 21.88 -1.73
CA ALA A 56 -9.15 20.85 -2.71
C ALA A 56 -7.85 20.21 -3.25
N ASN A 57 -7.98 18.97 -3.69
CA ASN A 57 -6.93 18.18 -4.33
C ASN A 57 -7.30 17.96 -5.79
N PHE A 58 -6.33 18.15 -6.69
CA PHE A 58 -6.46 18.01 -8.13
C PHE A 58 -5.48 16.99 -8.66
N TYR A 59 -5.98 15.98 -9.35
CA TYR A 59 -5.18 14.88 -9.88
C TYR A 59 -5.49 14.64 -11.35
N ILE A 60 -4.47 14.27 -12.11
CA ILE A 60 -4.63 13.60 -13.40
C ILE A 60 -3.85 12.29 -13.37
N ALA A 61 -4.54 11.19 -13.64
CA ALA A 61 -3.96 9.87 -13.74
C ALA A 61 -3.90 9.43 -15.20
N GLN A 62 -2.76 8.87 -15.61
CA GLN A 62 -2.52 8.32 -16.93
C GLN A 62 -2.41 6.80 -16.81
N LYS A 63 -3.15 6.03 -17.60
CA LYS A 63 -2.98 4.57 -17.75
C LYS A 63 -1.74 4.24 -18.58
N VAL A 64 -0.66 4.96 -18.38
CA VAL A 64 0.56 4.91 -19.18
C VAL A 64 1.77 5.05 -18.27
N GLY A 65 2.74 4.17 -18.46
CA GLY A 65 4.01 4.19 -17.74
C GLY A 65 5.14 3.66 -18.60
N SER A 66 6.20 3.20 -17.97
CA SER A 66 7.41 2.76 -18.68
C SER A 66 7.21 1.48 -19.51
N VAL A 67 6.20 0.66 -19.22
CA VAL A 67 5.94 -0.58 -19.97
C VAL A 67 5.52 -0.30 -21.43
N GLN A 68 4.97 0.89 -21.73
CA GLN A 68 4.59 1.32 -23.07
C GLN A 68 5.77 1.85 -23.91
N GLU A 69 6.94 2.06 -23.32
CA GLU A 69 8.12 2.58 -24.03
C GLU A 69 8.65 1.59 -25.07
N GLU A 70 9.11 2.10 -26.21
CA GLU A 70 9.94 1.33 -27.15
C GLU A 70 11.38 1.20 -26.61
N GLU A 71 12.22 0.37 -27.24
CA GLU A 71 13.62 0.19 -26.78
C GLU A 71 14.42 1.50 -26.79
N SER A 72 14.20 2.36 -27.79
CA SER A 72 14.84 3.69 -27.87
C SER A 72 14.25 4.72 -26.91
N GLN A 73 13.16 4.37 -26.21
CA GLN A 73 12.41 5.27 -25.33
C GLN A 73 12.56 4.92 -23.84
N ARG A 74 13.42 3.97 -23.48
CA ARG A 74 13.56 3.49 -22.09
C ARG A 74 14.00 4.60 -21.14
N GLY A 75 13.06 5.06 -20.30
CA GLY A 75 13.18 6.19 -19.38
C GLY A 75 12.40 7.43 -19.83
N LEU A 76 11.78 7.44 -21.00
CA LEU A 76 11.04 8.62 -21.49
C LEU A 76 9.70 8.82 -20.80
N ALA A 77 9.07 7.79 -20.25
CA ALA A 77 7.88 7.94 -19.42
C ALA A 77 8.15 8.81 -18.20
N HIS A 78 9.22 8.49 -17.48
CA HIS A 78 9.69 9.25 -16.31
C HIS A 78 10.24 10.63 -16.72
N PHE A 79 10.98 10.70 -17.80
CA PHE A 79 11.47 11.98 -18.32
C PHE A 79 10.32 12.92 -18.69
N LEU A 80 9.25 12.39 -19.28
CA LEU A 80 8.05 13.17 -19.60
C LEU A 80 7.35 13.69 -18.34
N GLU A 81 7.34 12.90 -17.27
CA GLU A 81 6.83 13.35 -15.97
C GLU A 81 7.52 14.65 -15.55
N HIS A 82 8.85 14.70 -15.59
CA HIS A 82 9.62 15.90 -15.27
C HIS A 82 9.28 17.08 -16.18
N MET A 83 9.13 16.81 -17.47
CA MET A 83 8.80 17.85 -18.44
C MET A 83 7.43 18.48 -18.25
N CYS A 84 6.50 17.83 -17.54
CA CYS A 84 5.23 18.43 -17.13
C CYS A 84 5.40 19.63 -16.20
N PHE A 85 6.55 19.80 -15.57
CA PHE A 85 6.89 20.95 -14.73
C PHE A 85 7.78 21.99 -15.42
N ASN A 86 8.27 21.69 -16.63
CA ASN A 86 9.27 22.44 -17.37
C ASN A 86 8.69 23.16 -18.62
N GLY A 87 7.47 23.67 -18.50
CA GLY A 87 6.83 24.49 -19.51
C GLY A 87 5.67 23.84 -20.25
N THR A 88 4.55 24.54 -20.22
CA THR A 88 3.31 24.21 -20.92
C THR A 88 2.80 25.40 -21.70
N ASP A 89 1.78 25.22 -22.52
CA ASP A 89 1.19 26.28 -23.36
C ASP A 89 0.72 27.49 -22.54
N ASN A 90 0.11 27.24 -21.39
CA ASN A 90 -0.39 28.31 -20.53
C ASN A 90 0.58 28.70 -19.40
N PHE A 91 1.52 27.84 -19.05
CA PHE A 91 2.52 28.07 -18.01
C PHE A 91 3.94 27.81 -18.55
N PRO A 92 4.47 28.76 -19.39
CA PRO A 92 5.81 28.59 -19.96
C PRO A 92 6.89 28.65 -18.86
N ASP A 93 7.99 27.93 -19.10
CA ASP A 93 9.15 27.82 -18.21
C ASP A 93 8.73 27.26 -16.82
N ASP A 94 9.11 27.94 -15.74
CA ASP A 94 8.83 27.60 -14.36
C ASP A 94 7.55 28.26 -13.78
N LYS A 95 6.71 28.84 -14.64
CA LYS A 95 5.53 29.60 -14.17
C LYS A 95 4.50 28.75 -13.47
N LEU A 96 4.39 27.46 -13.80
CA LEU A 96 3.52 26.52 -13.11
C LEU A 96 3.94 26.41 -11.63
N ILE A 97 5.20 26.11 -11.38
CA ILE A 97 5.76 25.98 -10.02
C ILE A 97 5.58 27.30 -9.24
N LYS A 98 5.94 28.43 -9.86
CA LYS A 98 5.77 29.75 -9.25
C LYS A 98 4.31 30.10 -8.93
N PHE A 99 3.37 29.68 -9.79
CA PHE A 99 1.95 29.84 -9.50
C PHE A 99 1.55 29.03 -8.27
N CYS A 100 1.91 27.75 -8.21
CA CYS A 100 1.61 26.88 -7.08
C CYS A 100 2.21 27.41 -5.77
N GLU A 101 3.48 27.79 -5.78
CA GLU A 101 4.14 28.38 -4.60
C GLU A 101 3.44 29.67 -4.11
N ARG A 102 3.01 30.54 -5.04
CA ARG A 102 2.29 31.75 -4.69
C ARG A 102 0.97 31.51 -3.97
N ILE A 103 0.28 30.42 -4.26
CA ILE A 103 -0.97 30.04 -3.58
C ILE A 103 -0.75 29.16 -2.36
N GLY A 104 0.52 28.92 -1.97
CA GLY A 104 0.91 28.14 -0.80
C GLY A 104 1.08 26.63 -1.04
N VAL A 105 1.00 26.20 -2.28
CA VAL A 105 1.26 24.80 -2.70
C VAL A 105 2.75 24.62 -2.95
N LYS A 106 3.42 23.79 -2.17
CA LYS A 106 4.88 23.61 -2.23
C LYS A 106 5.26 22.46 -3.14
N PHE A 107 6.25 22.69 -4.01
CA PHE A 107 6.83 21.63 -4.84
C PHE A 107 7.49 20.55 -3.97
N GLY A 108 7.30 19.27 -4.33
CA GLY A 108 7.79 18.12 -3.59
C GLY A 108 6.97 17.74 -2.34
N GLN A 109 6.06 18.62 -1.88
CA GLN A 109 5.18 18.35 -0.74
C GLN A 109 3.71 18.25 -1.16
N ASN A 110 3.20 19.24 -1.86
CA ASN A 110 1.81 19.33 -2.30
C ASN A 110 1.66 19.25 -3.83
N LEU A 111 2.68 19.72 -4.56
CA LEU A 111 2.79 19.56 -6.00
C LEU A 111 3.78 18.45 -6.27
N ASN A 112 3.33 17.34 -6.85
CA ASN A 112 4.16 16.16 -7.05
C ASN A 112 3.66 15.33 -8.24
N ALA A 113 4.45 14.31 -8.61
CA ALA A 113 4.07 13.28 -9.56
C ALA A 113 4.82 11.98 -9.27
N TYR A 114 4.40 10.91 -9.89
CA TYR A 114 5.17 9.68 -9.96
C TYR A 114 4.90 8.92 -11.25
N THR A 115 5.93 8.24 -11.74
CA THR A 115 5.85 7.30 -12.86
C THR A 115 6.15 5.89 -12.37
N SER A 116 5.24 4.95 -12.68
CA SER A 116 5.43 3.52 -12.49
C SER A 116 5.55 2.81 -13.84
N THR A 117 5.55 1.48 -13.82
CA THR A 117 5.55 0.68 -15.05
C THR A 117 4.27 0.85 -15.86
N ASP A 118 3.11 0.97 -15.21
CA ASP A 118 1.79 0.93 -15.84
C ASP A 118 1.04 2.25 -15.77
N GLU A 119 1.55 3.22 -15.05
CA GLU A 119 0.84 4.47 -14.77
C GLU A 119 1.78 5.64 -14.52
N THR A 120 1.24 6.85 -14.73
CA THR A 120 1.82 8.11 -14.30
C THR A 120 0.71 8.96 -13.69
N VAL A 121 0.96 9.53 -12.51
CA VAL A 121 -0.03 10.33 -11.80
C VAL A 121 0.59 11.65 -11.36
N TYR A 122 -0.12 12.75 -11.58
CA TYR A 122 0.26 14.10 -11.19
C TYR A 122 -0.74 14.63 -10.18
N ASN A 123 -0.27 15.38 -9.20
CA ASN A 123 -1.14 15.92 -8.15
C ASN A 123 -0.79 17.35 -7.73
N ILE A 124 -1.84 18.08 -7.37
CA ILE A 124 -1.79 19.38 -6.71
C ILE A 124 -2.68 19.27 -5.48
N ASP A 125 -2.07 19.12 -4.32
CA ASP A 125 -2.78 18.89 -3.06
C ASP A 125 -2.93 20.18 -2.25
N ASP A 126 -3.97 20.18 -1.40
CA ASP A 126 -4.21 21.21 -0.40
C ASP A 126 -4.32 22.64 -0.98
N VAL A 127 -4.90 22.76 -2.18
CA VAL A 127 -5.10 24.03 -2.90
C VAL A 127 -6.16 24.85 -2.18
N PRO A 128 -5.89 26.16 -1.86
CA PRO A 128 -6.93 27.06 -1.36
C PRO A 128 -8.03 27.28 -2.39
N VAL A 129 -9.29 26.98 -2.03
CA VAL A 129 -10.43 27.05 -2.96
C VAL A 129 -10.86 28.49 -3.17
N THR A 130 -10.55 29.00 -4.35
CA THR A 130 -11.11 30.21 -4.95
C THR A 130 -11.41 29.91 -6.41
N ASP A 131 -12.35 30.64 -7.04
CA ASP A 131 -12.66 30.42 -8.46
C ASP A 131 -11.39 30.50 -9.35
N SER A 132 -10.50 31.47 -9.07
CA SER A 132 -9.24 31.64 -9.82
C SER A 132 -8.27 30.47 -9.62
N ASN A 133 -8.13 29.95 -8.40
CA ASN A 133 -7.21 28.84 -8.14
C ASN A 133 -7.75 27.55 -8.77
N VAL A 134 -9.05 27.29 -8.66
CA VAL A 134 -9.71 26.14 -9.31
C VAL A 134 -9.52 26.20 -10.82
N ASP A 135 -9.76 27.36 -11.45
CA ASP A 135 -9.56 27.55 -12.89
C ASP A 135 -8.11 27.31 -13.30
N SER A 136 -7.16 27.84 -12.55
CA SER A 136 -5.73 27.67 -12.83
C SER A 136 -5.29 26.21 -12.64
N CYS A 137 -5.73 25.53 -11.59
CA CYS A 137 -5.40 24.13 -11.38
C CYS A 137 -6.01 23.23 -12.48
N LEU A 138 -7.25 23.47 -12.88
CA LEU A 138 -7.86 22.77 -14.02
C LEU A 138 -7.09 23.02 -15.32
N LEU A 139 -6.61 24.25 -15.54
CA LEU A 139 -5.80 24.58 -16.69
C LEU A 139 -4.43 23.88 -16.65
N ILE A 140 -3.82 23.72 -15.47
CA ILE A 140 -2.60 22.93 -15.30
C ILE A 140 -2.86 21.46 -15.66
N LEU A 141 -3.96 20.85 -15.16
CA LEU A 141 -4.31 19.48 -15.53
C LEU A 141 -4.56 19.33 -17.03
N HIS A 142 -5.18 20.33 -17.65
CA HIS A 142 -5.39 20.37 -19.10
C HIS A 142 -4.06 20.40 -19.86
N ASP A 143 -3.15 21.25 -19.45
CA ASP A 143 -1.84 21.38 -20.09
C ASP A 143 -1.00 20.10 -19.90
N TRP A 144 -1.10 19.43 -18.76
CA TRP A 144 -0.49 18.10 -18.58
C TRP A 144 -1.11 17.05 -19.51
N ALA A 145 -2.41 17.17 -19.80
CA ALA A 145 -3.11 16.26 -20.69
C ALA A 145 -2.74 16.45 -22.17
N ASP A 146 -2.67 17.71 -22.67
CA ASP A 146 -2.56 18.02 -24.10
C ASP A 146 -1.82 19.34 -24.43
N GLY A 147 -1.03 19.92 -23.49
CA GLY A 147 -0.41 21.24 -23.66
C GLY A 147 1.08 21.30 -23.33
N LEU A 148 1.85 20.20 -23.42
CA LEU A 148 3.29 20.23 -23.12
C LEU A 148 4.09 20.84 -24.26
N THR A 149 4.91 21.84 -23.97
CA THR A 149 5.77 22.50 -24.96
C THR A 149 6.95 21.62 -25.40
N LEU A 150 7.52 20.85 -24.48
CA LEU A 150 8.68 19.97 -24.70
C LEU A 150 9.82 20.70 -25.42
N ASP A 151 10.20 21.88 -24.88
CA ASP A 151 11.28 22.71 -25.43
C ASP A 151 12.60 21.94 -25.39
N PRO A 152 13.33 21.83 -26.53
CA PRO A 152 14.60 21.12 -26.57
C PRO A 152 15.65 21.63 -25.57
N LYS A 153 15.64 22.91 -25.23
CA LYS A 153 16.59 23.46 -24.24
C LYS A 153 16.26 23.03 -22.81
N GLU A 154 14.96 22.96 -22.48
CA GLU A 154 14.53 22.45 -21.18
C GLU A 154 14.77 20.94 -21.09
N ILE A 155 14.53 20.17 -22.16
CA ILE A 155 14.89 18.76 -22.24
C ILE A 155 16.39 18.56 -21.95
N ASP A 156 17.26 19.35 -22.59
CA ASP A 156 18.71 19.19 -22.40
C ASP A 156 19.17 19.54 -20.95
N LYS A 157 18.52 20.50 -20.32
CA LYS A 157 18.76 20.80 -18.89
C LYS A 157 18.30 19.67 -17.97
N GLU A 158 17.15 19.09 -18.27
CA GLU A 158 16.52 18.07 -17.44
C GLU A 158 17.29 16.75 -17.41
N ARG A 159 18.08 16.44 -18.47
CA ARG A 159 18.97 15.25 -18.48
C ARG A 159 19.86 15.19 -17.23
N GLY A 160 20.43 16.33 -16.83
CA GLY A 160 21.25 16.42 -15.63
C GLY A 160 20.48 16.17 -14.35
N VAL A 161 19.22 16.61 -14.26
CA VAL A 161 18.36 16.37 -13.10
C VAL A 161 18.03 14.88 -12.97
N ILE A 162 17.65 14.22 -14.07
CA ILE A 162 17.41 12.76 -14.10
C ILE A 162 18.66 11.98 -13.67
N HIS A 163 19.86 12.38 -14.11
CA HIS A 163 21.11 11.76 -13.66
C HIS A 163 21.34 11.89 -12.15
N GLU A 164 21.09 13.07 -11.58
CA GLU A 164 21.22 13.27 -10.13
C GLU A 164 20.18 12.44 -9.37
N GLU A 165 18.96 12.36 -9.86
CA GLU A 165 17.91 11.53 -9.26
C GLU A 165 18.30 10.04 -9.31
N TRP A 166 18.73 9.54 -10.46
CA TRP A 166 19.22 8.18 -10.60
C TRP A 166 20.33 7.88 -9.60
N ARG A 167 21.28 8.80 -9.45
CA ARG A 167 22.37 8.67 -8.47
C ARG A 167 21.85 8.65 -7.03
N MET A 168 20.91 9.54 -6.69
CA MET A 168 20.38 9.67 -5.32
C MET A 168 19.46 8.51 -4.94
N ARG A 169 18.66 8.01 -5.88
CA ARG A 169 17.73 6.89 -5.66
C ARG A 169 18.36 5.52 -5.84
N SER A 170 19.60 5.44 -6.28
CA SER A 170 20.33 4.21 -6.50
C SER A 170 20.78 3.60 -5.16
N SER A 171 19.81 3.09 -4.38
CA SER A 171 20.08 2.28 -3.20
C SER A 171 20.62 0.89 -3.58
N ALA A 172 21.27 0.20 -2.64
CA ALA A 172 21.77 -1.16 -2.86
C ALA A 172 20.67 -2.11 -3.35
N SER A 173 19.53 -2.10 -2.69
CA SER A 173 18.37 -2.94 -3.06
C SER A 173 17.81 -2.56 -4.44
N SER A 174 17.73 -1.26 -4.78
CA SER A 174 17.28 -0.81 -6.10
C SER A 174 18.23 -1.30 -7.21
N ARG A 175 19.56 -1.21 -7.00
CA ARG A 175 20.54 -1.70 -7.97
C ARG A 175 20.50 -3.22 -8.15
N ILE A 176 20.34 -3.97 -7.05
CA ILE A 176 20.17 -5.42 -7.11
C ILE A 176 18.89 -5.76 -7.88
N PHE A 177 17.80 -5.09 -7.57
CA PHE A 177 16.53 -5.32 -8.22
C PHE A 177 16.59 -5.02 -9.73
N GLU A 178 17.07 -3.83 -10.11
CA GLU A 178 17.13 -3.38 -11.50
C GLU A 178 17.94 -4.34 -12.39
N ARG A 179 19.15 -4.75 -11.96
CA ARG A 179 19.98 -5.67 -12.76
C ARG A 179 19.43 -7.09 -12.85
N ASN A 180 18.54 -7.49 -11.93
CA ASN A 180 17.90 -8.80 -11.91
C ASN A 180 16.48 -8.82 -12.50
N LEU A 181 15.95 -7.69 -12.94
CA LEU A 181 14.61 -7.61 -13.57
C LEU A 181 14.41 -8.61 -14.71
N PRO A 182 15.35 -8.81 -15.65
CA PRO A 182 15.18 -9.79 -16.73
C PRO A 182 15.01 -11.22 -16.23
N ALA A 183 15.62 -11.56 -15.09
CA ALA A 183 15.49 -12.87 -14.47
C ALA A 183 14.19 -13.01 -13.65
N LEU A 184 13.73 -11.93 -13.03
CA LEU A 184 12.46 -11.86 -12.31
C LEU A 184 11.25 -11.95 -13.26
N TYR A 185 11.37 -11.36 -14.45
CA TYR A 185 10.31 -11.27 -15.45
C TYR A 185 10.71 -11.93 -16.78
N PRO A 186 11.02 -13.24 -16.79
CA PRO A 186 11.40 -13.91 -18.03
C PRO A 186 10.26 -13.87 -19.05
N ASN A 187 10.60 -13.51 -20.28
CA ASN A 187 9.65 -13.37 -21.40
C ASN A 187 8.53 -12.34 -21.15
N SER A 188 8.75 -11.38 -20.29
CA SER A 188 7.85 -10.27 -20.07
C SER A 188 8.54 -8.93 -20.31
N ARG A 189 7.77 -7.97 -20.78
CA ARG A 189 8.23 -6.60 -21.03
C ARG A 189 8.67 -5.90 -19.73
N TYR A 190 8.07 -6.23 -18.59
CA TYR A 190 8.48 -5.74 -17.27
C TYR A 190 9.95 -5.98 -16.94
N GLY A 191 10.56 -7.05 -17.46
CA GLY A 191 11.97 -7.34 -17.29
C GLY A 191 12.93 -6.27 -17.85
N HIS A 192 12.43 -5.35 -18.64
CA HIS A 192 13.23 -4.35 -19.34
C HIS A 192 12.65 -2.93 -19.29
N ARG A 193 11.68 -2.68 -18.42
CA ARG A 193 10.93 -1.39 -18.38
C ARG A 193 10.88 -0.79 -16.98
N PHE A 194 12.04 -0.74 -16.31
CA PHE A 194 12.13 -0.01 -15.06
C PHE A 194 12.00 1.50 -15.32
N PRO A 195 11.18 2.26 -14.55
CA PRO A 195 10.78 3.63 -14.89
C PRO A 195 11.92 4.61 -15.10
N ILE A 196 13.00 4.53 -14.29
CA ILE A 196 14.18 5.41 -14.46
C ILE A 196 14.89 5.21 -15.82
N GLY A 197 14.69 4.06 -16.46
CA GLY A 197 15.18 3.71 -17.77
C GLY A 197 16.67 3.51 -17.87
N LEU A 198 17.23 3.78 -19.04
CA LEU A 198 18.65 3.66 -19.34
C LEU A 198 19.27 5.04 -19.49
N MET A 199 20.31 5.35 -18.72
CA MET A 199 21.02 6.62 -18.84
C MET A 199 21.60 6.83 -20.25
N SER A 200 22.00 5.78 -20.94
CA SER A 200 22.43 5.86 -22.35
C SER A 200 21.31 6.31 -23.31
N VAL A 201 20.05 6.02 -22.98
CA VAL A 201 18.89 6.56 -23.71
C VAL A 201 18.64 7.99 -23.28
N VAL A 202 18.58 8.25 -21.98
CA VAL A 202 18.38 9.59 -21.39
C VAL A 202 19.37 10.62 -21.97
N ASP A 203 20.64 10.24 -22.15
CA ASP A 203 21.68 11.11 -22.71
C ASP A 203 21.50 11.42 -24.19
N ASN A 204 20.96 10.48 -24.97
CA ASN A 204 21.07 10.52 -26.43
C ASN A 204 19.74 10.58 -27.18
N PHE A 205 18.58 10.43 -26.51
CA PHE A 205 17.30 10.52 -27.21
C PHE A 205 17.11 11.91 -27.84
N LYS A 206 16.41 11.96 -28.96
CA LYS A 206 16.09 13.22 -29.64
C LYS A 206 14.75 13.74 -29.12
N PRO A 207 14.58 15.08 -28.96
CA PRO A 207 13.32 15.66 -28.51
C PRO A 207 12.07 15.14 -29.25
N ALA A 208 12.21 14.80 -30.52
CA ALA A 208 11.12 14.21 -31.31
C ALA A 208 10.68 12.83 -30.80
N GLU A 209 11.55 12.05 -30.16
CA GLU A 209 11.20 10.73 -29.59
C GLU A 209 10.36 10.87 -28.31
N LEU A 210 10.67 11.88 -27.50
CA LEU A 210 9.87 12.22 -26.32
C LEU A 210 8.49 12.74 -26.72
N ARG A 211 8.44 13.63 -27.73
CA ARG A 211 7.19 14.12 -28.30
C ARG A 211 6.36 12.98 -28.89
N ALA A 212 6.98 12.06 -29.60
CA ALA A 212 6.28 10.90 -30.17
C ALA A 212 5.68 9.99 -29.09
N TYR A 213 6.36 9.84 -27.93
CA TYR A 213 5.82 9.12 -26.77
C TYR A 213 4.60 9.87 -26.20
N TYR A 214 4.71 11.18 -25.99
CA TYR A 214 3.64 12.03 -25.49
C TYR A 214 2.40 11.98 -26.39
N GLU A 215 2.53 12.27 -27.68
CA GLU A 215 1.43 12.27 -28.66
C GLU A 215 0.78 10.89 -28.85
N LYS A 216 1.54 9.81 -28.66
CA LYS A 216 1.04 8.44 -28.76
C LYS A 216 0.20 8.04 -27.55
N TRP A 217 0.61 8.45 -26.35
CA TRP A 217 0.11 7.87 -25.11
C TRP A 217 -0.67 8.83 -24.22
N TYR A 218 -0.40 10.15 -24.24
CA TYR A 218 -1.17 11.13 -23.49
C TYR A 218 -2.40 11.53 -24.29
N ARG A 219 -3.44 10.74 -24.13
CA ARG A 219 -4.68 10.88 -24.88
C ARG A 219 -5.90 10.64 -24.00
N PRO A 220 -7.05 11.28 -24.30
CA PRO A 220 -8.21 11.32 -23.39
C PRO A 220 -8.72 9.98 -22.90
N ASP A 221 -8.72 8.92 -23.73
CA ASP A 221 -9.22 7.60 -23.34
C ASP A 221 -8.36 6.87 -22.31
N LEU A 222 -7.13 7.33 -22.08
CA LEU A 222 -6.19 6.82 -21.07
C LEU A 222 -6.02 7.78 -19.87
N GLN A 223 -6.82 8.86 -19.80
CA GLN A 223 -6.69 9.92 -18.80
C GLN A 223 -7.90 9.97 -17.85
N GLY A 224 -7.62 10.15 -16.56
CA GLY A 224 -8.63 10.34 -15.53
C GLY A 224 -8.34 11.60 -14.70
N ILE A 225 -9.33 12.48 -14.58
CA ILE A 225 -9.29 13.67 -13.72
C ILE A 225 -9.97 13.35 -12.41
N ILE A 226 -9.30 13.60 -11.28
CA ILE A 226 -9.85 13.37 -9.96
C ILE A 226 -9.77 14.67 -9.16
N ILE A 227 -10.92 15.16 -8.67
CA ILE A 227 -11.00 16.38 -7.86
C ILE A 227 -11.82 16.08 -6.62
N VAL A 228 -11.20 16.30 -5.47
CA VAL A 228 -11.83 16.13 -4.15
C VAL A 228 -11.56 17.35 -3.30
N GLY A 229 -12.61 17.96 -2.76
CA GLY A 229 -12.43 19.12 -1.89
C GLY A 229 -13.69 19.90 -1.61
N ASP A 230 -13.53 21.02 -0.94
CA ASP A 230 -14.60 21.95 -0.59
C ASP A 230 -15.00 22.81 -1.81
N ILE A 231 -15.58 22.15 -2.80
CA ILE A 231 -15.85 22.69 -4.13
C ILE A 231 -17.32 22.51 -4.52
N ASP A 232 -17.80 23.36 -5.43
CA ASP A 232 -19.09 23.18 -6.10
C ASP A 232 -18.94 22.19 -7.26
N VAL A 233 -19.50 21.00 -7.08
CA VAL A 233 -19.41 19.88 -8.03
C VAL A 233 -19.95 20.24 -9.41
N ASP A 234 -21.08 20.97 -9.48
CA ASP A 234 -21.71 21.32 -10.77
C ASP A 234 -20.87 22.34 -11.54
N LYS A 235 -20.29 23.33 -10.85
CA LYS A 235 -19.37 24.30 -11.47
C LYS A 235 -18.10 23.63 -11.97
N VAL A 236 -17.48 22.76 -11.15
CA VAL A 236 -16.26 22.05 -11.53
C VAL A 236 -16.54 21.12 -12.71
N GLU A 237 -17.64 20.41 -12.71
CA GLU A 237 -18.03 19.55 -13.84
C GLU A 237 -18.21 20.33 -15.13
N ALA A 238 -18.90 21.49 -15.07
CA ALA A 238 -19.07 22.36 -16.23
C ALA A 238 -17.71 22.85 -16.79
N LYS A 239 -16.77 23.23 -15.90
CA LYS A 239 -15.41 23.65 -16.28
C LYS A 239 -14.63 22.50 -16.91
N ILE A 240 -14.68 21.29 -16.34
CA ILE A 240 -14.05 20.10 -16.93
C ILE A 240 -14.60 19.84 -18.32
N LYS A 241 -15.92 19.83 -18.50
CA LYS A 241 -16.56 19.64 -19.81
C LYS A 241 -16.13 20.66 -20.82
N ALA A 242 -16.06 21.94 -20.43
CA ALA A 242 -15.65 23.02 -21.33
C ALA A 242 -14.17 22.92 -21.73
N LEU A 243 -13.29 22.58 -20.78
CA LEU A 243 -11.85 22.64 -20.98
C LEU A 243 -11.30 21.35 -21.66
N PHE A 244 -11.78 20.17 -21.27
CA PHE A 244 -11.22 18.90 -21.72
C PHE A 244 -11.97 18.26 -22.90
N SER A 245 -13.24 18.63 -23.18
CA SER A 245 -13.95 18.06 -24.36
C SER A 245 -13.32 18.42 -25.70
N PRO A 246 -12.67 19.59 -25.88
CA PRO A 246 -12.01 19.94 -27.13
C PRO A 246 -10.77 19.10 -27.46
N ILE A 247 -10.15 18.45 -26.46
CA ILE A 247 -8.97 17.59 -26.68
C ILE A 247 -9.35 16.46 -27.62
N LYS A 248 -8.59 16.32 -28.70
CA LYS A 248 -8.90 15.36 -29.76
C LYS A 248 -8.25 14.02 -29.51
N MET A 249 -8.98 12.95 -29.79
CA MET A 249 -8.38 11.63 -29.94
C MET A 249 -7.56 11.57 -31.22
N PRO A 250 -6.35 10.95 -31.21
CA PRO A 250 -5.62 10.67 -32.42
C PRO A 250 -6.45 9.79 -33.39
N GLU A 251 -6.48 10.13 -34.68
CA GLU A 251 -7.26 9.39 -35.71
C GLU A 251 -6.86 7.90 -35.77
N ASN A 252 -5.57 7.61 -35.60
CA ASN A 252 -5.02 6.25 -35.57
C ASN A 252 -4.42 5.94 -34.20
N ALA A 253 -5.22 6.08 -33.14
CA ALA A 253 -4.79 5.80 -31.77
C ALA A 253 -4.19 4.39 -31.66
N ALA A 254 -2.98 4.29 -31.11
CA ALA A 254 -2.34 3.00 -30.88
C ALA A 254 -3.19 2.13 -29.95
N ALA A 255 -3.23 0.83 -30.19
CA ALA A 255 -3.88 -0.09 -29.27
C ALA A 255 -3.20 0.00 -27.90
N TYR A 256 -4.02 0.07 -26.83
CA TYR A 256 -3.52 -0.04 -25.49
C TYR A 256 -3.48 -1.52 -25.11
N GLU A 257 -2.30 -2.01 -24.78
CA GLU A 257 -2.06 -3.41 -24.47
C GLU A 257 -1.65 -3.58 -23.01
N HIS A 258 -2.23 -4.56 -22.34
CA HIS A 258 -1.74 -5.06 -21.06
C HIS A 258 -0.68 -6.13 -21.30
N TYR A 259 0.53 -5.91 -20.81
CA TYR A 259 1.63 -6.85 -20.99
C TYR A 259 1.61 -7.92 -19.89
N PRO A 260 1.51 -9.21 -20.26
CA PRO A 260 1.41 -10.27 -19.26
C PRO A 260 2.76 -10.56 -18.61
N VAL A 261 2.70 -11.10 -17.38
CA VAL A 261 3.81 -11.81 -16.75
C VAL A 261 3.51 -13.31 -16.85
N PRO A 262 4.21 -14.04 -17.73
CA PRO A 262 3.96 -15.48 -17.92
C PRO A 262 4.25 -16.29 -16.67
N ASP A 263 3.55 -17.41 -16.55
CA ASP A 263 3.89 -18.44 -15.56
C ASP A 263 5.26 -19.04 -15.85
N THR A 264 5.96 -19.43 -14.79
CA THR A 264 7.26 -20.10 -14.90
C THR A 264 7.14 -21.58 -14.51
N ASN A 265 7.69 -22.46 -15.35
CA ASN A 265 7.70 -23.90 -15.11
C ASN A 265 8.81 -24.36 -14.16
N GLN A 266 9.68 -23.45 -13.76
CA GLN A 266 10.78 -23.66 -12.83
C GLN A 266 10.80 -22.50 -11.82
N PRO A 267 11.23 -22.76 -10.59
CA PRO A 267 11.43 -21.71 -9.60
C PRO A 267 12.63 -20.82 -9.99
N ILE A 268 12.52 -19.54 -9.70
CA ILE A 268 13.58 -18.54 -9.90
C ILE A 268 14.31 -18.34 -8.58
N TYR A 269 15.64 -18.49 -8.61
CA TYR A 269 16.52 -18.19 -7.47
C TYR A 269 17.49 -17.11 -7.87
N ILE A 270 17.40 -15.95 -7.22
CA ILE A 270 18.32 -14.83 -7.40
C ILE A 270 19.00 -14.58 -6.07
N ILE A 271 20.33 -14.67 -6.09
CA ILE A 271 21.17 -14.39 -4.93
C ILE A 271 22.21 -13.39 -5.39
N ASP A 272 22.09 -12.17 -4.90
CA ASP A 272 22.91 -11.07 -5.38
C ASP A 272 23.40 -10.22 -4.21
N LYS A 273 24.41 -9.41 -4.44
CA LYS A 273 25.10 -8.65 -3.39
C LYS A 273 25.46 -7.25 -3.85
N ASP A 274 25.51 -6.33 -2.91
CA ASP A 274 25.93 -4.96 -3.16
C ASP A 274 26.76 -4.43 -2.00
N LYS A 275 27.73 -3.55 -2.29
CA LYS A 275 28.65 -3.00 -1.28
C LYS A 275 27.96 -2.16 -0.21
N GLU A 276 26.85 -1.53 -0.57
CA GLU A 276 26.07 -0.67 0.32
C GLU A 276 24.92 -1.42 1.00
N GLN A 277 24.67 -2.68 0.62
CA GLN A 277 23.69 -3.49 1.34
C GLN A 277 24.14 -3.67 2.77
N SER A 278 23.29 -3.30 3.73
CA SER A 278 23.65 -3.29 5.15
C SER A 278 23.53 -4.66 5.81
N GLN A 279 22.57 -5.46 5.40
CA GLN A 279 22.23 -6.76 5.97
C GLN A 279 21.60 -7.69 4.92
N ALA A 280 21.60 -8.98 5.20
CA ALA A 280 20.91 -9.95 4.36
C ALA A 280 19.40 -9.74 4.42
N VAL A 281 18.74 -9.86 3.27
CA VAL A 281 17.28 -9.86 3.13
C VAL A 281 16.92 -11.00 2.19
N ILE A 282 15.88 -11.76 2.52
CA ILE A 282 15.35 -12.81 1.66
C ILE A 282 13.86 -12.52 1.43
N GLU A 283 13.46 -12.52 0.17
CA GLU A 283 12.06 -12.43 -0.24
C GLU A 283 11.68 -13.71 -0.99
N ILE A 284 10.60 -14.34 -0.57
CA ILE A 284 10.00 -15.46 -1.28
C ILE A 284 8.64 -15.04 -1.80
N LEU A 285 8.38 -15.29 -3.08
CA LEU A 285 7.18 -14.84 -3.76
C LEU A 285 6.53 -16.03 -4.48
N PHE A 286 5.26 -16.26 -4.18
CA PHE A 286 4.43 -17.26 -4.82
C PHE A 286 3.53 -16.54 -5.83
N LYS A 287 3.93 -16.54 -7.11
CA LYS A 287 3.18 -15.83 -8.16
C LYS A 287 1.86 -16.51 -8.45
N HIS A 288 0.83 -15.70 -8.64
CA HIS A 288 -0.50 -16.15 -9.05
C HIS A 288 -1.20 -15.07 -9.89
N ASP A 289 -2.24 -15.43 -10.60
CA ASP A 289 -3.11 -14.47 -11.28
C ASP A 289 -3.99 -13.76 -10.25
N HIS A 290 -4.57 -12.62 -10.63
CA HIS A 290 -5.55 -11.93 -9.79
C HIS A 290 -6.60 -12.92 -9.28
N LEU A 291 -6.83 -12.92 -7.96
CA LEU A 291 -7.79 -13.83 -7.33
C LEU A 291 -9.23 -13.53 -7.76
N VAL A 292 -9.51 -12.27 -8.05
CA VAL A 292 -10.80 -11.83 -8.57
C VAL A 292 -10.62 -11.33 -9.99
N PRO A 293 -11.20 -12.01 -10.99
CA PRO A 293 -11.22 -11.50 -12.36
C PRO A 293 -11.86 -10.12 -12.47
N ASP A 294 -11.41 -9.30 -13.42
CA ASP A 294 -11.83 -7.90 -13.55
C ASP A 294 -13.36 -7.74 -13.68
N GLU A 295 -14.03 -8.68 -14.36
CA GLU A 295 -15.48 -8.68 -14.50
C GLU A 295 -16.25 -8.84 -13.19
N TYR A 296 -15.59 -9.31 -12.11
CA TYR A 296 -16.19 -9.52 -10.78
C TYR A 296 -15.68 -8.54 -9.72
N LYS A 297 -14.73 -7.65 -10.04
CA LYS A 297 -14.20 -6.67 -9.07
C LYS A 297 -15.30 -5.80 -8.44
N ASN A 298 -16.30 -5.41 -9.24
CA ASN A 298 -17.43 -4.59 -8.75
C ASN A 298 -18.54 -5.40 -8.07
N THR A 299 -18.22 -6.56 -7.49
CA THR A 299 -19.16 -7.41 -6.76
C THR A 299 -18.70 -7.67 -5.32
N PRO A 300 -19.58 -8.11 -4.39
CA PRO A 300 -19.18 -8.49 -3.05
C PRO A 300 -18.07 -9.56 -2.99
N ALA A 301 -17.86 -10.31 -4.07
CA ALA A 301 -16.79 -11.28 -4.16
C ALA A 301 -15.39 -10.65 -4.00
N TYR A 302 -15.18 -9.44 -4.51
CA TYR A 302 -13.93 -8.71 -4.32
C TYR A 302 -13.65 -8.45 -2.83
N LEU A 303 -14.62 -7.89 -2.12
CA LEU A 303 -14.48 -7.62 -0.68
C LEU A 303 -14.33 -8.92 0.11
N THR A 304 -15.01 -10.01 -0.31
CA THR A 304 -14.88 -11.32 0.33
C THR A 304 -13.46 -11.87 0.21
N VAL A 305 -12.86 -11.82 -0.97
CA VAL A 305 -11.49 -12.29 -1.17
C VAL A 305 -10.52 -11.42 -0.37
N LYS A 306 -10.64 -10.09 -0.44
CA LYS A 306 -9.80 -9.17 0.35
C LYS A 306 -9.91 -9.41 1.87
N TYR A 307 -11.09 -9.72 2.35
CA TYR A 307 -11.28 -10.10 3.75
C TYR A 307 -10.47 -11.35 4.11
N PHE A 308 -10.59 -12.43 3.35
CA PHE A 308 -9.86 -13.67 3.66
C PHE A 308 -8.36 -13.58 3.42
N GLU A 309 -7.91 -12.83 2.43
CA GLU A 309 -6.48 -12.49 2.25
C GLU A 309 -5.92 -11.80 3.50
N THR A 310 -6.66 -10.82 4.01
CA THR A 310 -6.25 -10.08 5.21
C THR A 310 -6.21 -10.98 6.44
N LEU A 311 -7.24 -11.82 6.65
CA LEU A 311 -7.27 -12.75 7.78
C LEU A 311 -6.14 -13.78 7.73
N ALA A 312 -5.89 -14.35 6.56
CA ALA A 312 -4.83 -15.34 6.37
C ALA A 312 -3.43 -14.72 6.60
N SER A 313 -3.20 -13.52 6.05
CA SER A 313 -1.95 -12.80 6.23
C SER A 313 -1.74 -12.36 7.69
N SER A 314 -2.79 -11.90 8.37
CA SER A 314 -2.71 -11.56 9.80
C SER A 314 -2.38 -12.77 10.66
N ALA A 315 -2.99 -13.92 10.38
CA ALA A 315 -2.76 -15.14 11.16
C ALA A 315 -1.34 -15.69 10.98
N ILE A 316 -0.81 -15.75 9.74
CA ILE A 316 0.57 -16.21 9.53
C ILE A 316 1.58 -15.21 10.11
N ASN A 317 1.34 -13.90 9.99
CA ASN A 317 2.20 -12.88 10.56
C ASN A 317 2.26 -12.99 12.08
N ALA A 318 1.13 -13.22 12.76
CA ALA A 318 1.10 -13.45 14.21
C ALA A 318 1.96 -14.66 14.63
N ARG A 319 1.94 -15.77 13.85
CA ARG A 319 2.81 -16.94 14.12
C ARG A 319 4.29 -16.63 13.90
N LEU A 320 4.62 -15.89 12.83
CA LEU A 320 6.00 -15.48 12.54
C LEU A 320 6.54 -14.52 13.61
N ASP A 321 5.71 -13.59 14.08
CA ASP A 321 6.05 -12.69 15.17
C ASP A 321 6.26 -13.46 16.48
N GLU A 322 5.37 -14.39 16.82
CA GLU A 322 5.56 -15.28 17.99
C GLU A 322 6.85 -16.11 17.89
N ALA A 323 7.16 -16.61 16.69
CA ALA A 323 8.42 -17.32 16.46
C ALA A 323 9.63 -16.42 16.65
N SER A 324 9.58 -15.16 16.20
CA SER A 324 10.68 -14.19 16.31
C SER A 324 11.07 -13.87 17.76
N GLN A 325 10.13 -14.02 18.70
CA GLN A 325 10.37 -13.77 20.13
C GLN A 325 11.15 -14.91 20.81
N LYS A 326 11.31 -16.07 20.15
CA LYS A 326 12.06 -17.18 20.71
C LYS A 326 13.57 -16.92 20.64
N PRO A 327 14.35 -17.22 21.68
CA PRO A 327 15.80 -16.94 21.68
C PRO A 327 16.56 -17.63 20.55
N ASP A 328 16.14 -18.81 20.15
CA ASP A 328 16.73 -19.65 19.12
C ASP A 328 16.20 -19.38 17.70
N CYS A 329 15.25 -18.45 17.56
CA CYS A 329 14.72 -18.08 16.24
C CYS A 329 15.84 -17.59 15.30
N PRO A 330 15.94 -18.10 14.07
CA PRO A 330 17.02 -17.73 13.16
C PRO A 330 16.77 -16.42 12.39
N PHE A 331 15.61 -15.80 12.52
CA PHE A 331 15.29 -14.51 11.90
C PHE A 331 14.96 -13.44 12.95
N ILE A 332 15.12 -12.18 12.55
CA ILE A 332 14.75 -11.01 13.35
C ILE A 332 13.26 -10.73 13.17
N THR A 333 12.80 -10.75 11.92
CA THR A 333 11.39 -10.60 11.56
C THR A 333 11.11 -11.34 10.26
N ALA A 334 9.88 -11.76 10.08
CA ALA A 334 9.35 -12.21 8.81
C ALA A 334 7.90 -11.73 8.68
N GLN A 335 7.53 -11.25 7.49
CA GLN A 335 6.20 -10.70 7.22
C GLN A 335 5.67 -11.15 5.88
N ALA A 336 4.40 -11.53 5.85
CA ALA A 336 3.69 -12.01 4.67
C ALA A 336 2.59 -11.03 4.25
N SER A 337 2.43 -10.86 2.95
CA SER A 337 1.35 -10.07 2.35
C SER A 337 1.05 -10.56 0.94
N ASP A 338 -0.17 -10.34 0.48
CA ASP A 338 -0.56 -10.51 -0.91
C ASP A 338 -0.62 -9.17 -1.63
N GLY A 339 -0.30 -9.16 -2.92
CA GLY A 339 -0.36 -7.96 -3.75
C GLY A 339 0.32 -8.14 -5.10
N ASN A 340 0.56 -7.05 -5.79
CA ASN A 340 1.22 -7.07 -7.09
C ASN A 340 2.57 -7.78 -7.05
N TYR A 341 2.87 -8.56 -8.09
CA TYR A 341 4.19 -9.16 -8.26
C TYR A 341 5.21 -8.05 -8.55
N ILE A 342 5.77 -7.53 -7.48
CA ILE A 342 6.76 -6.46 -7.39
C ILE A 342 6.30 -5.18 -8.12
N ILE A 343 6.55 -5.06 -9.45
CA ILE A 343 6.23 -3.86 -10.23
C ILE A 343 5.14 -4.10 -11.30
N ALA A 344 4.66 -5.33 -11.46
CA ALA A 344 3.70 -5.66 -12.52
C ALA A 344 2.27 -5.67 -11.99
N LYS A 345 1.39 -4.91 -12.61
CA LYS A 345 -0.05 -4.93 -12.30
C LYS A 345 -0.82 -6.10 -12.91
N THR A 346 -0.21 -6.86 -13.79
CA THR A 346 -0.85 -7.99 -14.50
C THR A 346 -0.58 -9.35 -13.86
N LYS A 347 0.05 -9.35 -12.69
CA LYS A 347 0.37 -10.55 -11.92
C LYS A 347 0.47 -10.20 -10.45
N ASP A 348 -0.07 -11.06 -9.60
CA ASP A 348 0.06 -10.95 -8.14
C ASP A 348 1.08 -11.94 -7.59
N ALA A 349 1.48 -11.72 -6.35
CA ALA A 349 2.28 -12.67 -5.59
C ALA A 349 1.97 -12.59 -4.10
N TYR A 350 1.83 -13.76 -3.49
CA TYR A 350 1.92 -13.85 -2.04
C TYR A 350 3.40 -13.81 -1.66
N THR A 351 3.80 -12.74 -0.99
CA THR A 351 5.20 -12.44 -0.69
C THR A 351 5.48 -12.62 0.79
N ILE A 352 6.59 -13.25 1.14
CA ILE A 352 7.11 -13.29 2.51
C ILE A 352 8.50 -12.68 2.52
N TYR A 353 8.62 -11.55 3.20
CA TYR A 353 9.88 -10.87 3.51
C TYR A 353 10.49 -11.48 4.75
N ILE A 354 11.78 -11.78 4.72
CA ILE A 354 12.53 -12.38 5.83
C ILE A 354 13.80 -11.59 6.09
N LEU A 355 13.99 -11.18 7.33
CA LEU A 355 15.22 -10.56 7.81
C LEU A 355 15.95 -11.57 8.70
N PRO A 356 16.93 -12.31 8.18
CA PRO A 356 17.64 -13.33 8.94
C PRO A 356 18.56 -12.71 10.00
N LYS A 357 18.83 -13.43 11.08
CA LYS A 357 19.94 -13.11 11.97
C LYS A 357 21.27 -13.34 11.23
N PRO A 358 22.35 -12.60 11.54
CA PRO A 358 23.63 -12.76 10.85
C PRO A 358 24.12 -14.21 10.79
N GLY A 359 24.36 -14.72 9.58
CA GLY A 359 24.83 -16.08 9.32
C GLY A 359 23.79 -17.18 9.53
N LYS A 360 22.49 -16.82 9.65
CA LYS A 360 21.36 -17.75 9.84
C LYS A 360 20.39 -17.79 8.67
N ASP A 361 20.86 -17.43 7.49
CA ASP A 361 20.04 -17.22 6.30
C ASP A 361 19.25 -18.47 5.87
N LYS A 362 19.94 -19.63 5.81
CA LYS A 362 19.31 -20.90 5.43
C LYS A 362 18.36 -21.40 6.49
N GLU A 363 18.76 -21.31 7.75
CA GLU A 363 17.91 -21.68 8.88
C GLU A 363 16.67 -20.77 8.98
N ALA A 364 16.82 -19.48 8.66
CA ALA A 364 15.71 -18.53 8.61
C ALA A 364 14.69 -18.90 7.51
N LEU A 365 15.18 -19.17 6.30
CA LEU A 365 14.33 -19.62 5.19
C LEU A 365 13.64 -20.96 5.52
N GLU A 366 14.39 -21.93 6.06
CA GLU A 366 13.84 -23.22 6.47
C GLU A 366 12.75 -23.07 7.54
N ALA A 367 13.00 -22.24 8.57
CA ALA A 367 12.04 -22.00 9.64
C ALA A 367 10.75 -21.36 9.14
N VAL A 368 10.84 -20.33 8.29
CA VAL A 368 9.68 -19.65 7.69
C VAL A 368 8.90 -20.63 6.79
N MET A 369 9.60 -21.37 5.92
CA MET A 369 8.96 -22.34 5.03
C MET A 369 8.34 -23.51 5.79
N THR A 370 8.89 -23.87 6.94
CA THR A 370 8.31 -24.89 7.85
C THR A 370 7.00 -24.39 8.45
N GLU A 371 6.92 -23.09 8.80
CA GLU A 371 5.67 -22.50 9.30
C GLU A 371 4.63 -22.36 8.18
N VAL A 372 5.04 -21.97 6.97
CA VAL A 372 4.18 -21.97 5.77
C VAL A 372 3.61 -23.39 5.53
N LYS A 373 4.46 -24.42 5.61
CA LYS A 373 4.00 -25.81 5.51
C LYS A 373 2.99 -26.15 6.60
N ARG A 374 3.28 -25.81 7.86
CA ARG A 374 2.38 -26.08 9.00
C ARG A 374 1.00 -25.45 8.76
N ALA A 375 0.97 -24.18 8.38
CA ALA A 375 -0.26 -23.46 8.07
C ALA A 375 -0.99 -24.06 6.86
N GLY A 376 -0.27 -24.48 5.82
CA GLY A 376 -0.85 -25.14 4.65
C GLY A 376 -1.39 -26.55 4.92
N GLU A 377 -0.81 -27.28 5.89
CA GLU A 377 -1.19 -28.66 6.23
C GLU A 377 -2.35 -28.71 7.24
N PHE A 378 -2.29 -27.90 8.30
CA PHE A 378 -3.24 -27.93 9.41
C PHE A 378 -4.20 -26.73 9.43
N GLY A 379 -3.96 -25.72 8.59
CA GLY A 379 -4.72 -24.47 8.58
C GLY A 379 -4.44 -23.57 9.78
N PHE A 380 -5.32 -22.57 9.92
CA PHE A 380 -5.37 -21.68 11.06
C PHE A 380 -6.46 -22.12 12.04
N THR A 381 -6.24 -21.93 13.33
CA THR A 381 -7.25 -22.20 14.36
C THR A 381 -8.39 -21.16 14.31
N ALA A 382 -9.55 -21.53 14.80
CA ALA A 382 -10.68 -20.61 14.90
C ALA A 382 -10.35 -19.37 15.75
N THR A 383 -9.55 -19.55 16.82
CA THR A 383 -9.17 -18.45 17.72
C THR A 383 -8.22 -17.46 17.06
N GLU A 384 -7.28 -17.91 16.21
CA GLU A 384 -6.42 -17.02 15.43
C GLU A 384 -7.24 -16.18 14.45
N ILE A 385 -8.09 -16.82 13.67
CA ILE A 385 -8.89 -16.14 12.64
C ILE A 385 -9.96 -15.24 13.26
N ASN A 386 -10.55 -15.62 14.39
CA ASN A 386 -11.49 -14.75 15.10
C ASN A 386 -10.80 -13.46 15.56
N ARG A 387 -9.58 -13.54 16.10
CA ARG A 387 -8.81 -12.34 16.47
C ARG A 387 -8.51 -11.47 15.25
N ALA A 388 -8.03 -12.06 14.17
CA ALA A 388 -7.76 -11.32 12.93
C ALA A 388 -9.03 -10.64 12.39
N SER A 389 -10.17 -11.33 12.46
CA SER A 389 -11.48 -10.79 12.09
C SER A 389 -11.91 -9.63 13.00
N GLU A 390 -11.74 -9.77 14.32
CA GLU A 390 -12.06 -8.71 15.28
C GLU A 390 -11.20 -7.47 15.06
N GLU A 391 -9.91 -7.63 14.80
CA GLU A 391 -8.99 -6.53 14.47
C GLU A 391 -9.38 -5.85 13.17
N PHE A 392 -9.64 -6.62 12.12
CA PHE A 392 -10.08 -6.10 10.83
C PHE A 392 -11.38 -5.30 10.96
N LEU A 393 -12.39 -5.88 11.60
CA LEU A 393 -13.69 -5.23 11.79
C LEU A 393 -13.60 -3.99 12.67
N SER A 394 -12.77 -4.00 13.71
CA SER A 394 -12.50 -2.82 14.55
C SER A 394 -11.88 -1.68 13.74
N GLY A 395 -10.96 -2.01 12.82
CA GLY A 395 -10.37 -1.04 11.90
C GLY A 395 -11.42 -0.39 10.99
N ILE A 396 -12.21 -1.23 10.31
CA ILE A 396 -13.28 -0.75 9.42
C ILE A 396 -14.36 0.02 10.18
N GLU A 397 -14.73 -0.42 11.41
CA GLU A 397 -15.67 0.31 12.26
C GLU A 397 -15.16 1.70 12.66
N THR A 398 -13.87 1.84 12.92
CA THR A 398 -13.25 3.13 13.20
C THR A 398 -13.34 4.07 11.98
N ILE A 399 -13.11 3.56 10.77
CA ILE A 399 -13.29 4.32 9.53
C ILE A 399 -14.76 4.72 9.37
N TYR A 400 -15.69 3.81 9.60
CA TYR A 400 -17.12 4.06 9.52
C TYR A 400 -17.59 5.11 10.53
N ASN A 401 -17.15 5.04 11.79
CA ASN A 401 -17.52 6.01 12.82
C ASN A 401 -17.02 7.42 12.48
N ASN A 402 -15.87 7.52 11.81
CA ASN A 402 -15.27 8.79 11.38
C ASN A 402 -15.54 9.15 9.91
N ARG A 403 -16.49 8.52 9.24
CA ARG A 403 -16.74 8.71 7.79
C ARG A 403 -17.05 10.16 7.38
N GLU A 404 -17.70 10.92 8.29
CA GLU A 404 -17.98 12.35 8.06
C GLU A 404 -16.77 13.26 8.37
N LYS A 405 -15.67 12.67 8.86
CA LYS A 405 -14.44 13.38 9.27
C LYS A 405 -13.24 12.97 8.44
N GLN A 406 -13.46 12.28 7.32
CA GLN A 406 -12.40 11.86 6.41
C GLN A 406 -11.89 13.07 5.61
N GLN A 407 -10.56 13.17 5.49
CA GLN A 407 -9.91 14.21 4.70
C GLN A 407 -9.97 13.90 3.19
N ASN A 408 -9.72 14.91 2.36
CA ASN A 408 -9.62 14.76 0.91
C ASN A 408 -8.68 13.62 0.50
N SER A 409 -7.54 13.49 1.19
CA SER A 409 -6.52 12.48 0.96
C SER A 409 -6.98 11.03 1.20
N PHE A 410 -8.10 10.83 1.90
CA PHE A 410 -8.70 9.50 2.07
C PHE A 410 -9.39 9.00 0.78
N TYR A 411 -10.04 9.90 0.05
CA TYR A 411 -10.85 9.55 -1.12
C TYR A 411 -10.04 9.48 -2.42
N VAL A 412 -9.06 10.36 -2.58
CA VAL A 412 -8.29 10.47 -3.82
C VAL A 412 -7.64 9.15 -4.27
N PRO A 413 -6.92 8.41 -3.41
CA PRO A 413 -6.30 7.14 -3.83
C PRO A 413 -7.32 6.08 -4.28
N GLN A 414 -8.53 6.11 -3.71
CA GLN A 414 -9.60 5.18 -4.10
C GLN A 414 -10.04 5.45 -5.54
N TYR A 415 -10.26 6.72 -5.91
CA TYR A 415 -10.68 7.09 -7.26
C TYR A 415 -9.56 6.91 -8.29
N VAL A 416 -8.31 7.16 -7.90
CA VAL A 416 -7.13 6.86 -8.74
C VAL A 416 -7.08 5.35 -9.05
N ARG A 417 -7.21 4.49 -8.04
CA ARG A 417 -7.22 3.03 -8.26
C ARG A 417 -8.45 2.56 -9.04
N HIS A 418 -9.63 3.13 -8.75
CA HIS A 418 -10.81 2.81 -9.55
C HIS A 418 -10.59 3.13 -11.04
N PHE A 419 -10.02 4.30 -11.34
CA PHE A 419 -9.68 4.65 -12.72
C PHE A 419 -8.65 3.71 -13.33
N LEU A 420 -7.55 3.44 -12.62
CA LEU A 420 -6.40 2.69 -13.14
C LEU A 420 -6.63 1.18 -13.18
N GLU A 421 -7.34 0.62 -12.20
CA GLU A 421 -7.41 -0.82 -11.93
C GLU A 421 -8.84 -1.36 -11.84
N ASN A 422 -9.86 -0.52 -11.99
CA ASN A 422 -11.27 -0.86 -11.81
C ASN A 422 -11.62 -1.37 -10.40
N ASP A 423 -10.85 -1.00 -9.38
CA ASP A 423 -11.17 -1.34 -8.00
C ASP A 423 -12.53 -0.73 -7.59
N PRO A 424 -13.39 -1.44 -6.87
CA PRO A 424 -14.69 -0.90 -6.47
C PRO A 424 -14.52 0.28 -5.50
N ILE A 425 -15.47 1.21 -5.57
CA ILE A 425 -15.54 2.39 -4.70
C ILE A 425 -16.93 2.48 -4.04
N PRO A 426 -17.30 1.51 -3.19
CA PRO A 426 -18.50 1.63 -2.39
C PRO A 426 -18.37 2.80 -1.39
N SER A 427 -19.49 3.26 -0.84
CA SER A 427 -19.42 4.16 0.30
C SER A 427 -18.79 3.45 1.51
N VAL A 428 -18.19 4.21 2.43
CA VAL A 428 -17.64 3.67 3.69
C VAL A 428 -18.71 2.88 4.45
N GLU A 429 -19.98 3.32 4.39
CA GLU A 429 -21.09 2.63 5.02
C GLU A 429 -21.41 1.30 4.32
N ASP A 430 -21.47 1.27 2.99
CA ASP A 430 -21.73 0.04 2.23
C ASP A 430 -20.61 -0.98 2.42
N GLU A 431 -19.35 -0.52 2.43
CA GLU A 431 -18.18 -1.36 2.67
C GLU A 431 -18.22 -1.97 4.09
N TYR A 432 -18.43 -1.14 5.13
CA TYR A 432 -18.56 -1.60 6.50
C TYR A 432 -19.67 -2.62 6.67
N ASN A 433 -20.85 -2.31 6.14
CA ASN A 433 -22.00 -3.20 6.23
C ASN A 433 -21.77 -4.54 5.52
N THR A 434 -21.08 -4.51 4.37
CA THR A 434 -20.73 -5.72 3.62
C THR A 434 -19.78 -6.60 4.42
N TYR A 435 -18.69 -6.05 4.96
CA TYR A 435 -17.75 -6.81 5.77
C TYR A 435 -18.38 -7.34 7.06
N LYS A 436 -19.21 -6.54 7.74
CA LYS A 436 -19.91 -6.95 8.95
C LYS A 436 -20.87 -8.11 8.69
N MET A 437 -21.65 -8.03 7.61
CA MET A 437 -22.56 -9.09 7.19
C MET A 437 -21.78 -10.36 6.82
N LEU A 438 -20.71 -10.24 6.05
CA LEU A 438 -19.84 -11.35 5.66
C LEU A 438 -19.26 -12.06 6.89
N ALA A 439 -18.66 -11.31 7.80
CA ALA A 439 -18.06 -11.87 9.02
C ALA A 439 -19.11 -12.59 9.89
N GLN A 440 -20.31 -12.01 10.03
CA GLN A 440 -21.40 -12.62 10.77
C GLN A 440 -21.87 -13.94 10.12
N GLN A 441 -22.10 -13.95 8.81
CA GLN A 441 -22.56 -15.13 8.09
C GLN A 441 -21.51 -16.25 8.13
N MET A 442 -20.26 -15.92 7.84
CA MET A 442 -19.18 -16.91 7.85
C MET A 442 -18.90 -17.44 9.26
N GLY A 443 -19.03 -16.58 10.29
CA GLY A 443 -18.92 -16.99 11.69
C GLY A 443 -20.03 -17.95 12.11
N GLN A 444 -21.29 -17.66 11.74
CA GLN A 444 -22.43 -18.54 12.02
C GLN A 444 -22.29 -19.93 11.36
N MET A 445 -21.73 -19.97 10.15
CA MET A 445 -21.46 -21.22 9.43
C MET A 445 -20.17 -21.92 9.89
N GLN A 446 -19.38 -21.32 10.78
CA GLN A 446 -18.06 -21.79 11.20
C GLN A 446 -17.07 -21.97 10.02
N MET A 447 -17.22 -21.17 8.97
CA MET A 447 -16.46 -21.28 7.73
C MET A 447 -15.31 -20.26 7.65
N THR A 448 -15.20 -19.30 8.59
CA THR A 448 -14.19 -18.24 8.51
C THR A 448 -12.76 -18.81 8.53
N ALA A 449 -12.43 -19.66 9.50
CA ALA A 449 -11.10 -20.24 9.59
C ALA A 449 -10.80 -21.27 8.48
N PRO A 450 -11.73 -22.17 8.08
CA PRO A 450 -11.54 -23.00 6.91
C PRO A 450 -11.26 -22.21 5.63
N ALA A 451 -12.05 -21.17 5.33
CA ALA A 451 -11.90 -20.39 4.11
C ALA A 451 -10.55 -19.63 4.05
N ALA A 452 -10.14 -18.99 5.13
CA ALA A 452 -8.84 -18.34 5.23
C ALA A 452 -7.67 -19.35 5.09
N SER A 453 -7.81 -20.54 5.68
CA SER A 453 -6.81 -21.61 5.60
C SER A 453 -6.68 -22.19 4.19
N ASP A 454 -7.80 -22.40 3.51
CA ASP A 454 -7.81 -22.93 2.15
C ASP A 454 -7.22 -21.93 1.17
N LEU A 455 -7.52 -20.63 1.33
CA LEU A 455 -6.93 -19.56 0.53
C LEU A 455 -5.40 -19.49 0.74
N PHE A 456 -4.93 -19.47 1.98
CA PHE A 456 -3.50 -19.47 2.29
C PHE A 456 -2.79 -20.67 1.67
N LYS A 457 -3.37 -21.86 1.82
CA LYS A 457 -2.85 -23.09 1.23
C LYS A 457 -2.73 -23.01 -0.28
N GLU A 458 -3.74 -22.47 -0.96
CA GLU A 458 -3.71 -22.31 -2.43
C GLU A 458 -2.64 -21.32 -2.86
N LEU A 459 -2.51 -20.17 -2.18
CA LEU A 459 -1.53 -19.13 -2.48
C LEU A 459 -0.09 -19.64 -2.30
N THR A 460 0.17 -20.49 -1.32
CA THR A 460 1.53 -20.95 -0.96
C THR A 460 1.89 -22.34 -1.45
N ALA A 461 0.97 -23.03 -2.19
CA ALA A 461 1.17 -24.42 -2.61
C ALA A 461 2.30 -24.63 -3.62
N ARG A 462 2.64 -23.60 -4.41
CA ARG A 462 3.51 -23.74 -5.57
C ARG A 462 4.93 -23.29 -5.24
N THR A 463 5.81 -24.22 -4.97
CA THR A 463 7.25 -23.96 -4.76
C THR A 463 8.14 -24.53 -5.88
N ASP A 464 7.56 -25.29 -6.81
CA ASP A 464 8.27 -25.89 -7.95
C ASP A 464 7.99 -25.13 -9.28
N THR A 465 6.96 -24.30 -9.30
CA THR A 465 6.57 -23.44 -10.42
C THR A 465 6.06 -22.12 -9.86
N ASN A 466 6.20 -21.02 -10.61
CA ASN A 466 5.71 -19.69 -10.17
C ASN A 466 6.23 -19.24 -8.80
N PHE A 467 7.42 -19.70 -8.45
CA PHE A 467 8.09 -19.39 -7.19
C PHE A 467 9.35 -18.59 -7.44
N VAL A 468 9.56 -17.56 -6.65
CA VAL A 468 10.78 -16.74 -6.69
C VAL A 468 11.38 -16.67 -5.29
N CYS A 469 12.68 -16.87 -5.21
CA CYS A 469 13.48 -16.60 -4.02
C CYS A 469 14.53 -15.56 -4.41
N LEU A 470 14.35 -14.34 -3.94
CA LEU A 470 15.26 -13.21 -4.12
C LEU A 470 16.01 -12.96 -2.80
N ALA A 471 17.33 -13.08 -2.82
CA ALA A 471 18.15 -12.86 -1.65
C ALA A 471 19.21 -11.79 -1.94
N MET A 472 19.26 -10.77 -1.10
CA MET A 472 20.12 -9.60 -1.22
C MET A 472 21.12 -9.58 -0.08
N TYR A 473 22.41 -9.45 -0.40
CA TYR A 473 23.50 -9.56 0.57
C TYR A 473 24.44 -8.37 0.59
N PRO A 474 25.09 -8.09 1.74
CA PRO A 474 26.26 -7.23 1.78
C PRO A 474 27.42 -7.83 0.97
N ASP A 475 28.04 -7.05 0.06
CA ASP A 475 29.31 -7.41 -0.58
C ASP A 475 30.48 -6.92 0.28
N LYS A 476 30.70 -7.63 1.39
CA LYS A 476 31.72 -7.30 2.40
C LYS A 476 32.51 -8.53 2.78
N GLU A 477 33.77 -8.33 3.15
CA GLU A 477 34.66 -9.39 3.67
C GLU A 477 34.03 -10.02 4.93
N GLY A 478 34.13 -11.36 5.02
CA GLY A 478 33.55 -12.12 6.14
C GLY A 478 32.06 -12.45 6.02
N VAL A 479 31.35 -11.93 5.01
CA VAL A 479 29.96 -12.32 4.75
C VAL A 479 29.93 -13.56 3.85
N THR A 480 29.36 -14.65 4.37
CA THR A 480 29.13 -15.86 3.58
C THR A 480 27.77 -15.74 2.87
N VAL A 481 27.78 -15.76 1.55
CA VAL A 481 26.56 -15.73 0.73
C VAL A 481 26.19 -17.17 0.36
N PRO A 482 24.99 -17.65 0.72
CA PRO A 482 24.52 -18.97 0.33
C PRO A 482 24.36 -19.11 -1.17
N THR A 483 24.49 -20.33 -1.69
CA THR A 483 24.18 -20.64 -3.09
C THR A 483 22.69 -20.94 -3.28
N ALA A 484 22.22 -20.86 -4.53
CA ALA A 484 20.86 -21.26 -4.88
C ALA A 484 20.55 -22.71 -4.45
N ASP A 485 21.51 -23.62 -4.57
CA ASP A 485 21.31 -25.01 -4.16
C ASP A 485 21.18 -25.17 -2.64
N GLN A 486 21.86 -24.33 -1.86
CA GLN A 486 21.69 -24.32 -0.41
C GLN A 486 20.28 -23.82 -0.01
N PHE A 487 19.72 -22.83 -0.71
CA PHE A 487 18.35 -22.40 -0.51
C PHE A 487 17.33 -23.45 -0.96
N LYS A 488 17.56 -24.11 -2.09
CA LYS A 488 16.74 -25.28 -2.51
C LYS A 488 16.75 -26.37 -1.45
N GLN A 489 17.93 -26.66 -0.85
CA GLN A 489 18.05 -27.65 0.23
C GLN A 489 17.28 -27.22 1.48
N ALA A 490 17.33 -25.94 1.89
CA ALA A 490 16.55 -25.41 3.01
C ALA A 490 15.04 -25.55 2.78
N ILE A 491 14.56 -25.20 1.58
CA ILE A 491 13.14 -25.39 1.21
C ILE A 491 12.76 -26.87 1.18
N ALA A 492 13.62 -27.74 0.66
CA ALA A 492 13.38 -29.18 0.66
C ALA A 492 13.34 -29.77 2.09
N ALA A 493 14.23 -29.29 2.97
CA ALA A 493 14.21 -29.66 4.39
C ALA A 493 12.91 -29.23 5.08
N ALA A 494 12.47 -28.01 4.85
CA ALA A 494 11.18 -27.53 5.35
C ALA A 494 10.00 -28.37 4.83
N LYS A 495 9.99 -28.73 3.54
CA LYS A 495 8.98 -29.63 2.96
C LYS A 495 9.00 -31.03 3.60
N ALA A 496 10.17 -31.57 3.96
CA ALA A 496 10.34 -32.87 4.58
C ALA A 496 10.11 -32.86 6.10
N ALA A 497 10.15 -31.69 6.74
CA ALA A 497 10.00 -31.53 8.17
C ALA A 497 8.68 -32.13 8.66
N LYS A 498 8.71 -32.88 9.77
CA LYS A 498 7.49 -33.28 10.48
C LYS A 498 6.97 -32.08 11.25
N VAL A 499 5.76 -31.68 10.96
CA VAL A 499 5.10 -30.56 11.65
C VAL A 499 3.88 -31.07 12.41
N GLU A 500 3.60 -30.41 13.51
CA GLU A 500 2.39 -30.63 14.31
C GLU A 500 1.48 -29.40 14.15
N ALA A 501 0.19 -29.58 14.39
CA ALA A 501 -0.76 -28.48 14.36
C ALA A 501 -0.35 -27.39 15.36
N TYR A 502 -0.51 -26.12 14.94
CA TYR A 502 -0.25 -25.00 15.83
C TYR A 502 -1.22 -25.00 17.01
N VAL A 503 -0.68 -24.79 18.20
CA VAL A 503 -1.46 -24.67 19.45
C VAL A 503 -1.52 -23.20 19.84
N ASP A 504 -2.70 -22.61 19.74
CA ASP A 504 -2.92 -21.22 20.08
C ASP A 504 -3.10 -21.05 21.60
N ASN A 505 -2.01 -20.77 22.29
CA ASN A 505 -2.04 -20.52 23.72
C ASN A 505 -2.56 -19.10 24.00
N VAL A 506 -3.78 -19.00 24.51
CA VAL A 506 -4.40 -17.73 24.90
C VAL A 506 -4.49 -17.65 26.43
N LYS A 507 -3.89 -16.61 26.99
CA LYS A 507 -3.94 -16.35 28.43
C LYS A 507 -5.25 -15.67 28.82
N ASN A 508 -6.08 -16.35 29.60
CA ASN A 508 -7.40 -15.88 30.00
C ASN A 508 -7.41 -15.23 31.38
N GLU A 509 -6.48 -14.32 31.63
CA GLU A 509 -6.41 -13.51 32.86
C GLU A 509 -6.87 -12.08 32.56
N PRO A 510 -7.40 -11.33 33.56
CA PRO A 510 -7.63 -9.91 33.41
C PRO A 510 -6.29 -9.17 33.26
N LEU A 511 -6.23 -8.16 32.37
CA LEU A 511 -5.02 -7.37 32.15
C LEU A 511 -4.56 -6.67 33.46
N VAL A 512 -5.50 -6.22 34.26
CA VAL A 512 -5.29 -5.65 35.59
C VAL A 512 -5.98 -6.55 36.63
N PRO A 513 -5.25 -7.50 37.23
CA PRO A 513 -5.84 -8.48 38.17
C PRO A 513 -6.52 -7.84 39.39
N VAL A 514 -5.94 -6.76 39.88
CA VAL A 514 -6.47 -6.01 41.04
C VAL A 514 -6.62 -4.55 40.62
N LEU A 515 -7.85 -4.11 40.44
CA LEU A 515 -8.13 -2.71 40.13
C LEU A 515 -7.69 -1.82 41.30
N PRO A 516 -6.98 -0.72 41.03
CA PRO A 516 -6.61 0.24 42.05
C PRO A 516 -7.87 0.84 42.68
N LYS A 517 -7.77 1.22 43.98
CA LYS A 517 -8.85 1.94 44.66
C LYS A 517 -9.11 3.25 43.92
N LYS A 518 -10.40 3.58 43.75
CA LYS A 518 -10.80 4.84 43.13
C LYS A 518 -10.19 6.01 43.90
N GLY A 519 -9.46 6.87 43.20
CA GLY A 519 -8.94 8.13 43.73
C GLY A 519 -10.05 9.17 43.89
N LYS A 520 -9.68 10.29 44.51
CA LYS A 520 -10.55 11.48 44.62
C LYS A 520 -9.89 12.63 43.85
N ILE A 521 -10.70 13.53 43.33
CA ILE A 521 -10.22 14.81 42.81
C ILE A 521 -10.13 15.76 44.00
N ALA A 522 -8.94 16.28 44.29
CA ALA A 522 -8.73 17.23 45.40
C ALA A 522 -9.12 18.64 44.99
N LYS A 523 -8.89 19.02 43.75
CA LYS A 523 -9.20 20.33 43.18
C LYS A 523 -9.52 20.20 41.69
N GLU A 524 -10.52 20.95 41.24
CA GLU A 524 -10.86 21.12 39.83
C GLU A 524 -10.75 22.60 39.46
N THR A 525 -10.11 22.88 38.34
CA THR A 525 -9.96 24.24 37.77
C THR A 525 -10.07 24.20 36.27
N GLN A 526 -10.69 25.23 35.71
CA GLN A 526 -10.63 25.46 34.25
C GLN A 526 -9.32 26.12 33.91
N THR A 527 -8.75 25.73 32.76
CA THR A 527 -7.51 26.28 32.22
C THR A 527 -7.75 26.83 30.82
N ASP A 528 -6.72 27.46 30.27
CA ASP A 528 -6.74 27.95 28.89
C ASP A 528 -7.02 26.84 27.88
N PHE A 529 -7.52 27.19 26.70
CA PHE A 529 -7.88 26.27 25.61
C PHE A 529 -9.01 25.25 25.94
N GLY A 530 -9.81 25.51 26.99
CA GLY A 530 -10.97 24.70 27.35
C GLY A 530 -10.63 23.36 28.05
N TYR A 531 -9.45 23.26 28.65
CA TYR A 531 -9.12 22.08 29.48
C TYR A 531 -9.63 22.25 30.91
N THR A 532 -10.11 21.14 31.48
CA THR A 532 -10.35 21.01 32.92
C THR A 532 -9.11 20.37 33.55
N CYS A 533 -8.52 20.99 34.55
CA CYS A 533 -7.40 20.42 35.31
C CYS A 533 -7.90 19.86 36.65
N TRP A 534 -7.70 18.56 36.82
CA TRP A 534 -7.89 17.88 38.11
C TRP A 534 -6.55 17.73 38.84
N THR A 535 -6.48 18.22 40.06
CA THR A 535 -5.37 17.95 40.93
C THR A 535 -5.74 16.79 41.84
N LEU A 536 -4.94 15.74 41.83
CA LEU A 536 -5.12 14.56 42.70
C LEU A 536 -4.43 14.74 44.03
N PRO A 537 -4.81 14.01 45.14
CA PRO A 537 -4.21 14.15 46.44
C PRO A 537 -2.69 13.86 46.52
N ASN A 538 -2.19 13.08 45.55
CA ASN A 538 -0.75 12.79 45.44
C ASN A 538 0.03 13.86 44.65
N GLY A 539 -0.61 14.96 44.26
CA GLY A 539 -0.01 16.06 43.50
C GLY A 539 -0.02 15.89 41.98
N ALA A 540 -0.44 14.74 41.47
CA ALA A 540 -0.58 14.56 40.01
C ALA A 540 -1.68 15.47 39.45
N ARG A 541 -1.45 16.00 38.26
CA ARG A 541 -2.40 16.84 37.55
C ARG A 541 -2.87 16.10 36.28
N VAL A 542 -4.20 16.06 36.07
CA VAL A 542 -4.83 15.48 34.92
C VAL A 542 -5.51 16.60 34.14
N PHE A 543 -5.08 16.85 32.92
CA PHE A 543 -5.71 17.80 32.01
C PHE A 543 -6.65 17.01 31.10
N TYR A 544 -7.93 17.31 31.20
CA TYR A 544 -8.99 16.64 30.45
C TYR A 544 -9.69 17.63 29.53
N LYS A 545 -9.92 17.24 28.29
CA LYS A 545 -10.74 17.96 27.33
C LYS A 545 -11.51 16.97 26.46
N LYS A 546 -12.83 17.13 26.40
CA LYS A 546 -13.65 16.43 25.42
C LYS A 546 -13.58 17.19 24.10
N THR A 547 -13.30 16.49 23.03
CA THR A 547 -13.27 17.01 21.65
C THR A 547 -14.19 16.18 20.76
N ASP A 548 -14.47 16.68 19.58
CA ASP A 548 -15.27 16.05 18.53
C ASP A 548 -14.47 15.81 17.23
N TYR A 549 -13.12 15.83 17.36
CA TYR A 549 -12.24 15.64 16.19
C TYR A 549 -12.35 14.25 15.59
N ASN A 550 -12.37 13.22 16.45
CA ASN A 550 -12.61 11.84 16.08
C ASN A 550 -13.64 11.22 17.00
N ASP A 551 -14.49 10.34 16.47
CA ASP A 551 -15.42 9.57 17.28
C ASP A 551 -14.75 8.25 17.74
N SER A 552 -15.09 7.82 18.95
CA SER A 552 -14.60 6.56 19.53
C SER A 552 -13.09 6.51 19.81
N GLU A 553 -12.41 7.65 19.89
CA GLU A 553 -10.98 7.76 20.19
C GLU A 553 -10.74 8.45 21.53
N VAL A 554 -9.75 7.95 22.28
CA VAL A 554 -9.21 8.60 23.47
C VAL A 554 -7.70 8.71 23.33
N GLN A 555 -7.20 9.93 23.29
CA GLN A 555 -5.75 10.18 23.33
C GLN A 555 -5.30 10.37 24.79
N PHE A 556 -4.31 9.59 25.21
CA PHE A 556 -3.73 9.65 26.54
C PHE A 556 -2.22 9.90 26.44
N ALA A 557 -1.74 10.91 27.15
CA ALA A 557 -0.31 11.16 27.30
C ALA A 557 0.01 11.40 28.78
N ALA A 558 1.12 10.86 29.24
CA ALA A 558 1.62 11.10 30.60
C ALA A 558 3.04 11.66 30.53
N THR A 559 3.29 12.74 31.27
CA THR A 559 4.59 13.39 31.36
C THR A 559 5.02 13.52 32.80
N SER A 560 6.24 13.13 33.12
CA SER A 560 6.85 13.37 34.43
C SER A 560 8.16 14.13 34.26
N PHE A 561 8.49 14.95 35.27
CA PHE A 561 9.79 15.61 35.34
C PHE A 561 10.88 14.58 35.63
N GLY A 562 12.01 14.68 34.94
CA GLY A 562 13.13 13.75 35.05
C GLY A 562 13.74 13.42 33.66
N GLY A 563 14.17 12.19 33.51
CA GLY A 563 14.81 11.73 32.28
C GLY A 563 16.34 11.74 32.38
N ASN A 564 17.05 11.84 31.26
CA ASN A 564 18.50 11.67 31.17
C ASN A 564 19.31 12.58 32.11
N ASN A 565 18.78 13.76 32.45
CA ASN A 565 19.44 14.69 33.38
C ASN A 565 19.45 14.21 34.85
N SER A 566 18.53 13.35 35.19
CA SER A 566 18.43 12.76 36.55
C SER A 566 19.26 11.50 36.71
N ILE A 567 19.93 11.03 35.63
CA ILE A 567 20.68 9.77 35.61
C ILE A 567 22.18 10.05 35.65
N ILE A 568 22.92 9.29 36.45
CA ILE A 568 24.37 9.39 36.50
C ILE A 568 25.01 9.04 35.18
N THR A 569 26.13 9.69 34.83
CA THR A 569 26.75 9.65 33.51
C THR A 569 27.01 8.24 32.99
N LYS A 570 27.42 7.29 33.84
CA LYS A 570 27.70 5.90 33.47
C LYS A 570 26.49 5.13 32.94
N ASP A 571 25.28 5.51 33.36
CA ASP A 571 24.03 4.81 32.99
C ASP A 571 23.22 5.53 31.90
N ARG A 572 23.70 6.66 31.40
CA ARG A 572 22.97 7.44 30.37
C ARG A 572 22.72 6.68 29.06
N ILE A 573 23.61 5.77 28.67
CA ILE A 573 23.42 4.97 27.49
C ILE A 573 22.23 4.02 27.64
N ASN A 574 22.02 3.50 28.86
CA ASN A 574 20.91 2.60 29.15
C ASN A 574 19.56 3.30 28.98
N THR A 575 19.49 4.60 29.26
CA THR A 575 18.24 5.37 29.10
C THR A 575 17.82 5.53 27.63
N LYS A 576 18.77 5.50 26.68
CA LYS A 576 18.45 5.49 25.24
C LYS A 576 17.81 4.18 24.79
N LEU A 577 18.15 3.08 25.46
CA LEU A 577 17.61 1.75 25.15
C LEU A 577 16.29 1.48 25.89
N LEU A 578 16.00 2.23 26.97
CA LEU A 578 14.84 1.99 27.81
C LEU A 578 13.51 1.98 27.03
N PRO A 579 13.20 2.95 26.15
CA PRO A 579 11.95 2.92 25.39
C PRO A 579 11.83 1.67 24.51
N THR A 580 12.93 1.29 23.83
CA THR A 580 12.97 0.09 22.99
C THR A 580 12.73 -1.18 23.81
N VAL A 581 13.40 -1.29 24.96
CA VAL A 581 13.23 -2.45 25.87
C VAL A 581 11.79 -2.50 26.40
N MET A 582 11.24 -1.38 26.84
CA MET A 582 9.86 -1.31 27.34
C MET A 582 8.84 -1.71 26.28
N ASN A 583 9.01 -1.23 25.05
CA ASN A 583 8.11 -1.57 23.94
C ASN A 583 8.24 -3.03 23.48
N SER A 584 9.39 -3.66 23.73
CA SER A 584 9.64 -5.06 23.38
C SER A 584 9.25 -6.06 24.47
N THR A 585 8.94 -5.58 25.67
CA THR A 585 8.54 -6.42 26.80
C THR A 585 7.03 -6.40 27.00
N GLY A 586 6.52 -7.38 27.72
CA GLY A 586 5.10 -7.41 28.07
C GLY A 586 4.74 -6.42 29.19
N VAL A 587 3.50 -6.44 29.60
CA VAL A 587 2.95 -5.60 30.68
C VAL A 587 2.31 -6.50 31.74
N GLY A 588 2.67 -6.25 33.01
CA GLY A 588 2.16 -7.03 34.15
C GLY A 588 2.56 -8.50 34.05
N ASN A 589 1.58 -9.40 33.96
CA ASN A 589 1.80 -10.84 33.83
C ASN A 589 1.80 -11.33 32.37
N PHE A 590 1.67 -10.42 31.40
CA PHE A 590 1.58 -10.78 29.97
C PHE A 590 2.91 -10.52 29.27
N THR A 591 3.39 -11.50 28.53
CA THR A 591 4.43 -11.28 27.51
C THR A 591 3.88 -10.39 26.37
N SER A 592 4.76 -9.86 25.52
CA SER A 592 4.34 -9.06 24.36
C SER A 592 3.32 -9.80 23.48
N THR A 593 3.59 -11.05 23.15
CA THR A 593 2.69 -11.91 22.35
C THR A 593 1.34 -12.17 23.06
N GLU A 594 1.35 -12.48 24.36
CA GLU A 594 0.12 -12.69 25.13
C GLU A 594 -0.70 -11.41 25.23
N LEU A 595 -0.02 -10.25 25.33
CA LEU A 595 -0.66 -8.93 25.36
C LEU A 595 -1.34 -8.62 24.03
N GLN A 596 -0.66 -8.85 22.90
CA GLN A 596 -1.23 -8.68 21.57
C GLN A 596 -2.49 -9.55 21.40
N LYS A 597 -2.41 -10.84 21.75
CA LYS A 597 -3.57 -11.74 21.71
C LYS A 597 -4.73 -11.26 22.62
N LYS A 598 -4.41 -10.65 23.77
CA LYS A 598 -5.41 -10.14 24.74
C LYS A 598 -6.07 -8.83 24.28
N LEU A 599 -5.36 -8.02 23.51
CA LEU A 599 -5.84 -6.72 23.01
C LEU A 599 -6.49 -6.80 21.63
N ALA A 600 -6.56 -8.00 21.04
CA ALA A 600 -7.18 -8.17 19.72
C ALA A 600 -8.59 -7.53 19.66
N GLY A 601 -8.88 -6.85 18.56
CA GLY A 601 -10.11 -6.08 18.37
C GLY A 601 -10.15 -4.73 19.11
N LYS A 602 -9.07 -4.35 19.81
CA LYS A 602 -8.91 -3.04 20.44
C LYS A 602 -7.74 -2.32 19.80
N GLN A 603 -8.01 -1.17 19.24
CA GLN A 603 -6.95 -0.32 18.70
C GLN A 603 -6.27 0.44 19.84
N VAL A 604 -5.06 0.02 20.20
CA VAL A 604 -4.18 0.65 21.19
C VAL A 604 -2.84 0.90 20.52
N SER A 605 -2.43 2.17 20.36
CA SER A 605 -1.16 2.59 19.76
C SER A 605 -0.32 3.45 20.71
#